data_086973e0c56d6929b9bedf12fac933e0
#
_entry.id   086973e0c56d6929b9bedf12fac933e0
#
_cell.length_a   1.000
_cell.length_b   1.000
_cell.length_c   1.000
_cell.angle_alpha   90.00
_cell.angle_beta   90.00
_cell.angle_gamma   90.00
#
_symmetry.space_group_name_H-M   'P 1'
#
loop_
_entity.id
_entity.type
_entity.pdbx_description
1 polymer ?
#
loop_
_entity_poly.entity_id
_entity_poly.type
_entity_poly.pdbx_seq_one_letter_code
_entity_poly.pdbx_strand_id
1 'polypeptide(L)'
;LNGTLLHLPNPTLFLDTIYLQEAKAISEVENIITTNDELYKSLVADRKVENSATKEVLSYKEALWSGLEQLKTKPFITTNLCIRIVQCIKQNNASIRVTPGTTLSNTQGEVIYTPPSGETVIREKLANLEKFINEDESIDPLIKMALMHYQFEAIHPFVDGNGRTGRIINILFLIEKGLLDTPVLFHSHYI
;
A
#
# COMPACT_ATOMS: atom_id res chain seq x y z
N LEU A 1 18.69 -10.98 4.58
CA LEU A 1 17.47 -11.49 5.23
C LEU A 1 17.23 -12.97 4.91
N ASN A 2 17.29 -13.39 3.65
CA ASN A 2 16.98 -14.77 3.25
C ASN A 2 17.86 -15.83 3.95
N GLY A 3 19.18 -15.58 4.12
CA GLY A 3 20.08 -16.52 4.80
C GLY A 3 19.82 -16.66 6.30
N THR A 4 19.28 -15.64 6.95
CA THR A 4 19.03 -15.63 8.39
C THR A 4 17.70 -16.29 8.76
N LEU A 5 16.70 -16.20 7.88
CA LEU A 5 15.36 -16.78 8.09
C LEU A 5 15.39 -18.30 8.19
N LEU A 6 16.31 -18.96 7.48
CA LEU A 6 16.45 -20.42 7.48
C LEU A 6 16.88 -21.01 8.84
N HIS A 7 17.42 -20.19 9.74
CA HIS A 7 17.89 -20.61 11.07
C HIS A 7 16.89 -20.33 12.20
N LEU A 8 15.72 -19.76 11.89
CA LEU A 8 14.69 -19.46 12.89
C LEU A 8 13.81 -20.68 13.16
N PRO A 9 13.44 -20.94 14.44
CA PRO A 9 12.54 -22.04 14.80
C PRO A 9 11.16 -21.95 14.13
N ASN A 10 10.67 -20.75 13.88
CA ASN A 10 9.42 -20.48 13.16
C ASN A 10 9.58 -19.24 12.26
N PRO A 11 10.07 -19.40 11.03
CA PRO A 11 10.24 -18.27 10.10
C PRO A 11 8.93 -17.54 9.79
N THR A 12 7.81 -18.26 9.72
CA THR A 12 6.49 -17.69 9.40
C THR A 12 6.02 -16.72 10.48
N LEU A 13 6.12 -17.10 11.74
CA LEU A 13 5.74 -16.22 12.85
C LEU A 13 6.59 -14.95 12.89
N PHE A 14 7.88 -15.07 12.61
CA PHE A 14 8.78 -13.93 12.54
C PHE A 14 8.40 -12.97 11.42
N LEU A 15 8.15 -13.51 10.22
CA LEU A 15 7.70 -12.71 9.08
C LEU A 15 6.34 -12.03 9.38
N ASP A 16 5.39 -12.75 9.94
CA ASP A 16 4.09 -12.20 10.34
C ASP A 16 4.24 -11.03 11.31
N THR A 17 5.18 -11.14 12.26
CA THR A 17 5.48 -10.05 13.20
C THR A 17 6.04 -8.82 12.49
N ILE A 18 6.96 -8.99 11.54
CA ILE A 18 7.53 -7.88 10.76
C ILE A 18 6.44 -7.23 9.90
N TYR A 19 5.60 -8.00 9.23
CA TYR A 19 4.48 -7.47 8.43
C TYR A 19 3.51 -6.64 9.26
N LEU A 20 3.22 -7.07 10.48
CA LEU A 20 2.35 -6.31 11.37
C LEU A 20 2.99 -5.02 11.85
N GLN A 21 4.29 -5.03 12.15
CA GLN A 21 5.02 -3.82 12.54
C GLN A 21 5.06 -2.81 11.40
N GLU A 22 5.31 -3.27 10.17
CA GLU A 22 5.28 -2.41 8.98
C GLU A 22 3.89 -1.87 8.72
N ALA A 23 2.86 -2.73 8.75
CA ALA A 23 1.47 -2.32 8.59
C ALA A 23 1.05 -1.29 9.64
N LYS A 24 1.50 -1.46 10.89
CA LYS A 24 1.28 -0.52 11.98
C LYS A 24 1.94 0.82 11.70
N ALA A 25 3.25 0.82 11.40
CA ALA A 25 4.01 2.04 11.14
C ALA A 25 3.43 2.84 9.95
N ILE A 26 3.05 2.15 8.86
CA ILE A 26 2.37 2.76 7.70
C ILE A 26 1.02 3.37 8.10
N SER A 27 0.26 2.69 8.95
CA SER A 27 -1.05 3.18 9.40
C SER A 27 -0.92 4.38 10.35
N GLU A 28 0.13 4.41 11.17
CA GLU A 28 0.43 5.54 12.05
C GLU A 28 0.70 6.84 11.27
N VAL A 29 1.34 6.76 10.09
CA VAL A 29 1.52 7.92 9.18
C VAL A 29 0.17 8.51 8.76
N GLU A 30 -0.87 7.68 8.66
CA GLU A 30 -2.24 8.06 8.32
C GLU A 30 -3.11 8.36 9.56
N ASN A 31 -2.48 8.56 10.75
CA ASN A 31 -3.15 8.76 12.04
C ASN A 31 -4.05 7.57 12.49
N ILE A 32 -3.81 6.36 12.01
CA ILE A 32 -4.48 5.13 12.44
C ILE A 32 -3.61 4.47 13.49
N ILE A 33 -3.94 4.70 14.77
CA ILE A 33 -3.12 4.29 15.91
C ILE A 33 -3.69 3.03 16.54
N THR A 34 -2.86 1.99 16.67
CA THR A 34 -3.14 0.76 17.42
C THR A 34 -1.94 0.35 18.27
N THR A 35 -2.17 -0.52 19.26
CA THR A 35 -1.10 -1.02 20.14
C THR A 35 -0.57 -2.37 19.65
N ASN A 36 0.70 -2.66 19.98
CA ASN A 36 1.28 -3.97 19.70
C ASN A 36 0.53 -5.10 20.39
N ASP A 37 0.02 -4.83 21.60
CA ASP A 37 -0.76 -5.80 22.38
C ASP A 37 -2.04 -6.21 21.65
N GLU A 38 -2.79 -5.26 21.09
CA GLU A 38 -3.98 -5.54 20.29
C GLU A 38 -3.66 -6.31 19.00
N LEU A 39 -2.57 -5.94 18.32
CA LEU A 39 -2.13 -6.63 17.12
C LEU A 39 -1.70 -8.08 17.40
N TYR A 40 -0.88 -8.30 18.42
CA TYR A 40 -0.45 -9.66 18.77
C TYR A 40 -1.59 -10.52 19.33
N LYS A 41 -2.50 -9.94 20.08
CA LYS A 41 -3.73 -10.65 20.50
C LYS A 41 -4.58 -11.11 19.32
N SER A 42 -4.61 -10.34 18.25
CA SER A 42 -5.34 -10.73 17.03
C SER A 42 -4.72 -11.91 16.29
N LEU A 43 -3.39 -12.15 16.46
CA LEU A 43 -2.70 -13.31 15.87
C LEU A 43 -2.92 -14.62 16.66
N VAL A 44 -3.11 -14.52 17.98
CA VAL A 44 -3.09 -15.67 18.88
C VAL A 44 -4.49 -16.19 19.22
N ALA A 45 -5.51 -15.36 19.06
CA ALA A 45 -6.88 -15.72 19.43
C ALA A 45 -7.80 -15.62 18.21
N ASP A 46 -8.65 -16.62 18.04
CA ASP A 46 -9.87 -16.57 17.21
C ASP A 46 -10.88 -15.52 17.73
N ARG A 47 -10.36 -14.40 18.25
CA ARG A 47 -11.15 -13.32 18.83
C ARG A 47 -11.47 -12.29 17.76
N LYS A 48 -12.75 -11.97 17.68
CA LYS A 48 -13.23 -10.86 16.84
C LYS A 48 -12.52 -9.57 17.26
N VAL A 49 -11.72 -9.02 16.36
CA VAL A 49 -11.07 -7.71 16.57
C VAL A 49 -12.17 -6.64 16.60
N GLU A 50 -12.29 -5.92 17.70
CA GLU A 50 -13.31 -4.87 17.85
C GLU A 50 -12.79 -3.50 17.42
N ASN A 51 -11.55 -3.21 17.70
CA ASN A 51 -10.91 -1.94 17.40
C ASN A 51 -10.76 -1.72 15.87
N SER A 52 -11.34 -0.62 15.36
CA SER A 52 -11.32 -0.30 13.93
C SER A 52 -9.91 -0.03 13.40
N ALA A 53 -9.04 0.64 14.18
CA ALA A 53 -7.65 0.89 13.80
C ALA A 53 -6.87 -0.43 13.65
N THR A 54 -7.05 -1.37 14.58
CA THR A 54 -6.45 -2.70 14.50
C THR A 54 -6.95 -3.46 13.26
N LYS A 55 -8.24 -3.37 12.93
CA LYS A 55 -8.78 -3.96 11.70
C LYS A 55 -8.12 -3.38 10.45
N GLU A 56 -7.94 -2.06 10.38
CA GLU A 56 -7.31 -1.42 9.23
C GLU A 56 -5.84 -1.84 9.07
N VAL A 57 -5.10 -2.02 10.17
CA VAL A 57 -3.73 -2.54 10.12
C VAL A 57 -3.71 -3.98 9.61
N LEU A 58 -4.63 -4.83 10.07
CA LEU A 58 -4.74 -6.21 9.57
C LEU A 58 -5.15 -6.25 8.10
N SER A 59 -6.10 -5.40 7.69
CA SER A 59 -6.54 -5.29 6.29
C SER A 59 -5.42 -4.83 5.36
N TYR A 60 -4.47 -4.02 5.83
CA TYR A 60 -3.27 -3.67 5.06
C TYR A 60 -2.43 -4.92 4.73
N LYS A 61 -2.20 -5.80 5.72
CA LYS A 61 -1.52 -7.08 5.49
C LYS A 61 -2.27 -7.93 4.47
N GLU A 62 -3.59 -8.07 4.61
CA GLU A 62 -4.42 -8.82 3.67
C GLU A 62 -4.36 -8.24 2.25
N ALA A 63 -4.39 -6.91 2.12
CA ALA A 63 -4.30 -6.21 0.84
C ALA A 63 -2.96 -6.47 0.14
N LEU A 64 -1.85 -6.47 0.88
CA LEU A 64 -0.53 -6.79 0.37
C LEU A 64 -0.47 -8.21 -0.17
N TRP A 65 -0.95 -9.19 0.59
CA TRP A 65 -0.98 -10.59 0.15
C TRP A 65 -1.90 -10.82 -1.05
N SER A 66 -3.08 -10.19 -1.06
CA SER A 66 -3.99 -10.24 -2.21
C SER A 66 -3.35 -9.67 -3.47
N GLY A 67 -2.62 -8.57 -3.34
CA GLY A 67 -1.84 -7.97 -4.44
C GLY A 67 -0.77 -8.92 -4.98
N LEU A 68 -0.04 -9.59 -4.09
CA LEU A 68 0.98 -10.58 -4.46
C LEU A 68 0.40 -11.79 -5.21
N GLU A 69 -0.70 -12.34 -4.74
CA GLU A 69 -1.37 -13.46 -5.41
C GLU A 69 -1.86 -13.06 -6.81
N GLN A 70 -2.36 -11.83 -6.95
CA GLN A 70 -2.73 -11.34 -8.27
C GLN A 70 -1.50 -11.18 -9.19
N LEU A 71 -0.38 -10.67 -8.67
CA LEU A 71 0.84 -10.46 -9.44
C LEU A 71 1.42 -11.78 -9.98
N LYS A 72 1.30 -12.89 -9.22
CA LYS A 72 1.69 -14.24 -9.67
C LYS A 72 0.92 -14.70 -10.90
N THR A 73 -0.33 -14.32 -11.03
CA THR A 73 -1.19 -14.71 -12.15
C THR A 73 -1.16 -13.71 -13.30
N LYS A 74 -1.00 -12.44 -13.00
CA LYS A 74 -0.91 -11.33 -13.95
C LYS A 74 0.18 -10.37 -13.48
N PRO A 75 1.41 -10.46 -14.03
CA PRO A 75 2.56 -9.69 -13.57
C PRO A 75 2.52 -8.24 -14.09
N PHE A 76 1.38 -7.58 -13.87
CA PHE A 76 1.16 -6.18 -14.25
C PHE A 76 0.50 -5.41 -13.11
N ILE A 77 1.07 -4.25 -12.81
CA ILE A 77 0.46 -3.30 -11.88
C ILE A 77 -0.54 -2.45 -12.67
N THR A 78 -1.82 -2.63 -12.34
CA THR A 78 -2.93 -2.03 -13.08
C THR A 78 -3.80 -1.15 -12.18
N THR A 79 -4.54 -0.25 -12.79
CA THR A 79 -5.59 0.55 -12.11
C THR A 79 -6.57 -0.34 -11.33
N ASN A 80 -6.94 -1.49 -11.90
CA ASN A 80 -7.84 -2.44 -11.24
C ASN A 80 -7.18 -3.10 -10.02
N LEU A 81 -5.88 -3.36 -10.05
CA LEU A 81 -5.14 -3.83 -8.88
C LEU A 81 -5.17 -2.77 -7.77
N CYS A 82 -4.92 -1.49 -8.09
CA CYS A 82 -4.99 -0.40 -7.12
C CYS A 82 -6.38 -0.30 -6.45
N ILE A 83 -7.45 -0.44 -7.25
CA ILE A 83 -8.83 -0.45 -6.75
C ILE A 83 -9.07 -1.63 -5.79
N ARG A 84 -8.61 -2.83 -6.12
CA ARG A 84 -8.74 -4.00 -5.23
C ARG A 84 -7.98 -3.82 -3.93
N ILE A 85 -6.76 -3.26 -3.99
CA ILE A 85 -5.94 -2.98 -2.82
C ILE A 85 -6.68 -2.01 -1.89
N VAL A 86 -7.17 -0.87 -2.38
CA VAL A 86 -7.89 0.08 -1.53
C VAL A 86 -9.20 -0.49 -0.98
N GLN A 87 -9.92 -1.31 -1.76
CA GLN A 87 -11.11 -2.02 -1.27
C GLN A 87 -10.79 -2.96 -0.13
N CYS A 88 -9.69 -3.70 -0.24
CA CYS A 88 -9.22 -4.59 0.82
C CYS A 88 -8.81 -3.78 2.07
N ILE A 89 -8.03 -2.71 1.92
CA ILE A 89 -7.63 -1.83 3.04
C ILE A 89 -8.84 -1.25 3.77
N LYS A 90 -9.82 -0.75 3.02
CA LYS A 90 -10.99 -0.05 3.57
C LYS A 90 -12.15 -0.96 3.90
N GLN A 91 -12.07 -2.25 3.56
CA GLN A 91 -13.15 -3.23 3.74
C GLN A 91 -14.51 -2.73 3.22
N ASN A 92 -14.49 -2.06 2.05
CA ASN A 92 -15.67 -1.50 1.40
C ASN A 92 -15.51 -1.49 -0.13
N ASN A 93 -16.52 -0.99 -0.85
CA ASN A 93 -16.51 -0.87 -2.31
C ASN A 93 -15.87 0.45 -2.78
N ALA A 94 -14.71 0.82 -2.22
CA ALA A 94 -13.98 2.01 -2.64
C ALA A 94 -13.72 1.98 -4.15
N SER A 95 -13.86 3.14 -4.78
CA SER A 95 -13.62 3.32 -6.20
C SER A 95 -12.91 4.65 -6.46
N ILE A 96 -12.57 4.91 -7.70
CA ILE A 96 -12.02 6.20 -8.09
C ILE A 96 -13.01 7.31 -7.71
N ARG A 97 -12.50 8.34 -7.05
CA ARG A 97 -13.32 9.46 -6.57
C ARG A 97 -13.94 10.23 -7.72
N VAL A 98 -15.18 10.57 -7.54
CA VAL A 98 -15.99 11.39 -8.49
C VAL A 98 -16.22 12.80 -7.93
N THR A 99 -16.14 12.95 -6.61
CA THR A 99 -16.42 14.21 -5.92
C THR A 99 -15.28 15.21 -6.13
N PRO A 100 -15.56 16.43 -6.58
CA PRO A 100 -14.57 17.50 -6.69
C PRO A 100 -14.19 18.05 -5.31
N GLY A 101 -13.12 18.86 -5.26
CA GLY A 101 -12.73 19.62 -4.06
C GLY A 101 -11.72 18.90 -3.17
N THR A 102 -11.12 17.79 -3.61
CA THR A 102 -9.98 17.18 -2.91
C THR A 102 -8.80 18.14 -2.95
N THR A 103 -8.22 18.43 -1.79
CA THR A 103 -6.99 19.23 -1.63
C THR A 103 -6.05 18.52 -0.66
N LEU A 104 -4.76 18.71 -0.86
CA LEU A 104 -3.73 18.29 0.10
C LEU A 104 -3.25 19.54 0.84
N SER A 105 -3.34 19.50 2.16
CA SER A 105 -3.00 20.65 3.01
C SER A 105 -1.86 20.28 3.97
N ASN A 106 -1.09 21.29 4.37
CA ASN A 106 -0.11 21.15 5.43
C ASN A 106 -0.79 21.08 6.82
N THR A 107 0.01 20.96 7.86
CA THR A 107 -0.47 20.89 9.25
C THR A 107 -1.15 22.18 9.73
N GLN A 108 -0.94 23.31 9.04
CA GLN A 108 -1.58 24.58 9.29
C GLN A 108 -2.91 24.77 8.55
N GLY A 109 -3.30 23.78 7.71
CA GLY A 109 -4.53 23.83 6.92
C GLY A 109 -4.39 24.60 5.60
N GLU A 110 -3.18 25.02 5.23
CA GLU A 110 -2.95 25.67 3.93
C GLU A 110 -2.90 24.64 2.82
N VAL A 111 -3.63 24.89 1.73
CA VAL A 111 -3.64 24.01 0.56
C VAL A 111 -2.30 24.10 -0.17
N ILE A 112 -1.56 23.01 -0.18
CA ILE A 112 -0.25 22.91 -0.85
C ILE A 112 -0.35 22.26 -2.24
N TYR A 113 -1.38 21.45 -2.49
CA TYR A 113 -1.60 20.82 -3.77
C TYR A 113 -3.08 20.51 -4.00
N THR A 114 -3.54 20.68 -5.25
CA THR A 114 -4.89 20.30 -5.67
C THR A 114 -4.78 19.18 -6.72
N PRO A 115 -5.13 17.93 -6.36
CA PRO A 115 -5.13 16.82 -7.29
C PRO A 115 -6.12 17.01 -8.45
N PRO A 116 -5.93 16.31 -9.58
CA PRO A 116 -6.85 16.36 -10.71
C PRO A 116 -8.27 16.01 -10.27
N SER A 117 -9.27 16.63 -10.88
CA SER A 117 -10.68 16.45 -10.57
C SER A 117 -11.43 15.78 -11.73
N GLY A 118 -12.43 14.99 -11.38
CA GLY A 118 -13.28 14.26 -12.34
C GLY A 118 -12.76 12.87 -12.67
N GLU A 119 -13.66 11.88 -12.60
CA GLU A 119 -13.33 10.46 -12.77
C GLU A 119 -12.62 10.18 -14.10
N THR A 120 -13.08 10.75 -15.19
CA THR A 120 -12.46 10.57 -16.52
C THR A 120 -11.00 11.00 -16.53
N VAL A 121 -10.70 12.19 -16.03
CA VAL A 121 -9.34 12.73 -15.97
C VAL A 121 -8.46 11.87 -15.08
N ILE A 122 -8.97 11.43 -13.93
CA ILE A 122 -8.23 10.56 -13.01
C ILE A 122 -7.91 9.22 -13.69
N ARG A 123 -8.89 8.61 -14.38
CA ARG A 123 -8.69 7.34 -15.11
C ARG A 123 -7.68 7.48 -16.23
N GLU A 124 -7.70 8.56 -16.98
CA GLU A 124 -6.70 8.83 -18.03
C GLU A 124 -5.29 8.93 -17.46
N LYS A 125 -5.12 9.64 -16.34
CA LYS A 125 -3.83 9.75 -15.66
C LYS A 125 -3.36 8.42 -15.07
N LEU A 126 -4.27 7.62 -14.51
CA LEU A 126 -3.96 6.27 -14.03
C LEU A 126 -3.57 5.33 -15.19
N ALA A 127 -4.25 5.40 -16.32
CA ALA A 127 -3.89 4.62 -17.51
C ALA A 127 -2.49 4.98 -18.04
N ASN A 128 -2.13 6.27 -18.01
CA ASN A 128 -0.80 6.71 -18.35
C ASN A 128 0.25 6.19 -17.34
N LEU A 129 -0.05 6.25 -16.04
CA LEU A 129 0.82 5.71 -15.00
C LEU A 129 0.97 4.19 -15.15
N GLU A 130 -0.11 3.45 -15.41
CA GLU A 130 -0.10 2.00 -15.66
C GLU A 130 0.83 1.65 -16.83
N LYS A 131 0.75 2.40 -17.92
CA LYS A 131 1.64 2.26 -19.07
C LYS A 131 3.10 2.53 -18.69
N PHE A 132 3.37 3.63 -17.99
CA PHE A 132 4.70 3.95 -17.49
C PHE A 132 5.30 2.84 -16.63
N ILE A 133 4.52 2.29 -15.70
CA ILE A 133 4.98 1.23 -14.79
C ILE A 133 5.36 -0.04 -15.57
N ASN A 134 4.53 -0.46 -16.53
CA ASN A 134 4.64 -1.78 -17.14
C ASN A 134 5.43 -1.82 -18.45
N GLU A 135 5.57 -0.70 -19.17
CA GLU A 135 6.15 -0.70 -20.51
C GLU A 135 7.55 -0.04 -20.61
N ASP A 136 7.86 0.92 -19.73
CA ASP A 136 9.15 1.63 -19.78
C ASP A 136 10.21 0.91 -18.94
N GLU A 137 11.19 0.32 -19.59
CA GLU A 137 12.34 -0.34 -18.95
C GLU A 137 13.64 0.47 -19.03
N SER A 138 13.60 1.70 -19.55
CA SER A 138 14.79 2.53 -19.74
C SER A 138 15.32 3.18 -18.44
N ILE A 139 14.50 3.20 -17.39
CA ILE A 139 14.78 3.89 -16.13
C ILE A 139 15.17 2.86 -15.07
N ASP A 140 16.17 3.19 -14.24
CA ASP A 140 16.52 2.40 -13.06
C ASP A 140 15.27 2.09 -12.21
N PRO A 141 15.04 0.84 -11.81
CA PRO A 141 13.81 0.45 -11.11
C PRO A 141 13.55 1.22 -9.81
N LEU A 142 14.57 1.61 -9.05
CA LEU A 142 14.38 2.38 -7.81
C LEU A 142 13.96 3.82 -8.11
N ILE A 143 14.54 4.42 -9.16
CA ILE A 143 14.12 5.75 -9.63
C ILE A 143 12.69 5.67 -10.17
N LYS A 144 12.39 4.63 -10.94
CA LYS A 144 11.04 4.40 -11.48
C LYS A 144 10.02 4.21 -10.36
N MET A 145 10.36 3.46 -9.31
CA MET A 145 9.50 3.30 -8.13
C MET A 145 9.20 4.66 -7.47
N ALA A 146 10.20 5.51 -7.29
CA ALA A 146 9.99 6.84 -6.71
C ALA A 146 9.08 7.72 -7.58
N LEU A 147 9.27 7.71 -8.90
CA LEU A 147 8.45 8.46 -9.85
C LEU A 147 7.00 7.96 -9.90
N MET A 148 6.80 6.64 -9.92
CA MET A 148 5.45 6.07 -9.93
C MET A 148 4.71 6.35 -8.61
N HIS A 149 5.40 6.28 -7.47
CA HIS A 149 4.82 6.61 -6.18
C HIS A 149 4.40 8.07 -6.13
N TYR A 150 5.31 8.99 -6.47
CA TYR A 150 5.01 10.42 -6.54
C TYR A 150 3.81 10.71 -7.47
N GLN A 151 3.79 10.10 -8.66
CA GLN A 151 2.71 10.31 -9.61
C GLN A 151 1.38 9.74 -9.11
N PHE A 152 1.38 8.58 -8.45
CA PHE A 152 0.18 8.00 -7.85
C PHE A 152 -0.38 8.90 -6.75
N GLU A 153 0.48 9.38 -5.84
CA GLU A 153 0.08 10.31 -4.78
C GLU A 153 -0.41 11.66 -5.35
N ALA A 154 0.21 12.16 -6.44
CA ALA A 154 -0.24 13.38 -7.10
C ALA A 154 -1.59 13.21 -7.81
N ILE A 155 -1.89 12.04 -8.39
CA ILE A 155 -3.21 11.74 -8.95
C ILE A 155 -4.27 11.67 -7.83
N HIS A 156 -3.89 11.11 -6.69
CA HIS A 156 -4.74 10.94 -5.51
C HIS A 156 -6.11 10.33 -5.84
N PRO A 157 -6.14 9.11 -6.42
CA PRO A 157 -7.32 8.59 -7.10
C PRO A 157 -8.49 8.24 -6.18
N PHE A 158 -8.26 8.03 -4.90
CA PHE A 158 -9.27 7.58 -3.93
C PHE A 158 -9.61 8.68 -2.93
N VAL A 159 -10.76 8.56 -2.28
CA VAL A 159 -11.16 9.48 -1.21
C VAL A 159 -10.27 9.31 0.03
N ASP A 160 -9.85 8.06 0.30
CA ASP A 160 -8.96 7.68 1.40
C ASP A 160 -8.17 6.43 1.03
N GLY A 161 -7.03 6.19 1.69
CA GLY A 161 -6.19 5.01 1.50
C GLY A 161 -5.18 5.14 0.35
N ASN A 162 -4.96 6.33 -0.21
CA ASN A 162 -3.97 6.53 -1.28
C ASN A 162 -2.56 6.18 -0.81
N GLY A 163 -2.08 6.75 0.29
CA GLY A 163 -0.73 6.48 0.80
C GLY A 163 -0.47 5.01 1.08
N ARG A 164 -1.40 4.30 1.71
CA ARG A 164 -1.29 2.85 1.96
C ARG A 164 -1.29 2.04 0.67
N THR A 165 -2.16 2.39 -0.28
CA THR A 165 -2.19 1.75 -1.60
C THR A 165 -0.88 1.99 -2.35
N GLY A 166 -0.37 3.22 -2.39
CA GLY A 166 0.89 3.57 -3.04
C GLY A 166 2.08 2.79 -2.47
N ARG A 167 2.16 2.62 -1.16
CA ARG A 167 3.23 1.83 -0.51
C ARG A 167 3.12 0.34 -0.85
N ILE A 168 1.93 -0.24 -0.90
CA ILE A 168 1.75 -1.63 -1.38
C ILE A 168 2.22 -1.76 -2.83
N ILE A 169 1.84 -0.83 -3.70
CA ILE A 169 2.26 -0.86 -5.11
C ILE A 169 3.80 -0.81 -5.23
N ASN A 170 4.50 -0.03 -4.39
CA ASN A 170 5.95 0.01 -4.36
C ASN A 170 6.56 -1.38 -4.04
N ILE A 171 6.03 -2.05 -3.01
CA ILE A 171 6.48 -3.41 -2.64
C ILE A 171 6.23 -4.40 -3.78
N LEU A 172 5.03 -4.37 -4.37
CA LEU A 172 4.67 -5.24 -5.49
C LEU A 172 5.57 -5.00 -6.70
N PHE A 173 5.91 -3.74 -7.01
CA PHE A 173 6.81 -3.39 -8.09
C PHE A 173 8.24 -3.91 -7.85
N LEU A 174 8.77 -3.77 -6.63
CA LEU A 174 10.10 -4.29 -6.31
C LEU A 174 10.16 -5.82 -6.41
N ILE A 175 9.09 -6.51 -6.04
CA ILE A 175 9.00 -7.97 -6.19
C ILE A 175 8.91 -8.37 -7.68
N GLU A 176 8.11 -7.67 -8.45
CA GLU A 176 7.98 -7.91 -9.90
C GLU A 176 9.32 -7.71 -10.62
N LYS A 177 10.10 -6.71 -10.21
CA LYS A 177 11.45 -6.45 -10.74
C LYS A 177 12.55 -7.35 -10.15
N GLY A 178 12.24 -8.28 -9.27
CA GLY A 178 13.19 -9.19 -8.63
C GLY A 178 14.17 -8.49 -7.67
N LEU A 179 13.85 -7.28 -7.22
CA LEU A 179 14.66 -6.54 -6.25
C LEU A 179 14.28 -6.87 -4.80
N LEU A 180 13.17 -7.55 -4.61
CA LEU A 180 12.67 -7.96 -3.32
C LEU A 180 12.11 -9.38 -3.44
N ASP A 181 12.63 -10.34 -2.66
CA ASP A 181 12.17 -11.74 -2.70
C ASP A 181 10.94 -11.98 -1.83
N THR A 182 10.79 -11.17 -0.77
CA THR A 182 9.68 -11.26 0.16
C THR A 182 9.10 -9.86 0.37
N PRO A 183 7.77 -9.71 0.57
CA PRO A 183 7.13 -8.39 0.67
C PRO A 183 7.40 -7.71 2.02
N VAL A 184 8.66 -7.70 2.46
CA VAL A 184 9.13 -7.06 3.69
C VAL A 184 10.09 -5.94 3.31
N LEU A 185 9.59 -4.72 3.39
CA LEU A 185 10.39 -3.53 3.27
C LEU A 185 10.09 -2.64 4.48
N PHE A 186 10.99 -2.62 5.46
CA PHE A 186 10.86 -1.78 6.66
C PHE A 186 11.15 -0.32 6.28
N HIS A 187 10.22 0.28 5.55
CA HIS A 187 10.41 1.59 4.92
C HIS A 187 9.85 2.73 5.75
N SER A 188 8.72 2.52 6.40
CA SER A 188 7.97 3.56 7.10
C SER A 188 8.61 4.06 8.39
N HIS A 189 9.66 3.41 8.89
CA HIS A 189 10.41 3.90 10.05
C HIS A 189 11.44 4.99 9.68
N TYR A 190 11.76 5.14 8.38
CA TYR A 190 12.81 6.05 7.88
C TYR A 190 12.28 7.19 7.00
N ILE A 191 10.97 7.28 6.81
CA ILE A 191 10.27 8.37 6.13
C ILE A 191 9.40 9.13 7.14
#